data_0e7dd65f6737d433d66efe2079b00ef9
#
_entry.id   0e7dd65f6737d433d66efe2079b00ef9
#
_cell.length_a   1.000
_cell.length_b   1.000
_cell.length_c   1.000
_cell.angle_alpha   90.00
_cell.angle_beta   90.00
_cell.angle_gamma   90.00
#
_symmetry.space_group_name_H-M   'P 1'
#
loop_
_entity.id
_entity.type
_entity.pdbx_description
1 polymer ?
#
loop_
_entity_poly.entity_id
_entity_poly.type
_entity_poly.pdbx_seq_one_letter_code
_entity_poly.pdbx_strand_id
1 'polypeptide(L)'
;MPTIVACFKWVIDEAYIRRSSSGELDFSSVDYKISEYDRNAIEEAVRLKELHGGNVITVTVGVPEATKGVKDALSRGSDQAYFIADASFGNLESSQTAAILAEVIRSRIVSYDLIICGEGSSDLYAQQVGARLAEHLEIPCISFVQKLSMESGRLIAERKVEPYTEITATPLPALVTVLPEINSPRIPGVKDTLTASKKPTVTIKKDELSPIGEARLQTTGISASRVDRTCEKFGTEAAELTRFVESLRKKGAIR
;
A
#
# COMPACT_ATOMS: atom_id res chain seq x y z
N MET A 1 8.30 12.05 -21.37
CA MET A 1 8.77 11.74 -20.00
C MET A 1 7.54 11.54 -19.14
N PRO A 2 7.37 10.38 -18.51
CA PRO A 2 6.14 10.07 -17.79
C PRO A 2 6.02 10.81 -16.46
N THR A 3 4.78 11.15 -16.10
CA THR A 3 4.40 11.57 -14.76
C THR A 3 3.77 10.38 -14.06
N ILE A 4 4.38 9.93 -12.97
CA ILE A 4 3.94 8.76 -12.22
C ILE A 4 3.44 9.23 -10.85
N VAL A 5 2.23 8.81 -10.49
CA VAL A 5 1.62 9.08 -9.19
C VAL A 5 1.72 7.84 -8.33
N ALA A 6 2.31 7.93 -7.15
CA ALA A 6 2.35 6.85 -6.17
C ALA A 6 1.49 7.22 -4.96
N CYS A 7 0.46 6.44 -4.69
CA CYS A 7 -0.38 6.61 -3.51
C CYS A 7 0.22 5.84 -2.32
N PHE A 8 0.09 6.39 -1.11
CA PHE A 8 0.52 5.69 0.09
C PHE A 8 -0.36 5.99 1.30
N LYS A 9 -0.39 5.06 2.24
CA LYS A 9 -1.06 5.19 3.53
C LYS A 9 -0.03 5.23 4.66
N TRP A 10 -0.23 6.16 5.60
CA TRP A 10 0.48 6.24 6.86
C TRP A 10 -0.23 5.36 7.88
N VAL A 11 0.38 4.29 8.32
CA VAL A 11 -0.23 3.24 9.14
C VAL A 11 0.52 3.04 10.44
N ILE A 12 -0.15 2.47 11.43
CA ILE A 12 0.51 2.00 12.65
C ILE A 12 1.56 0.95 12.31
N ASP A 13 2.73 1.05 12.90
CA ASP A 13 3.73 -0.01 12.85
C ASP A 13 3.33 -1.10 13.86
N GLU A 14 2.94 -2.25 13.33
CA GLU A 14 2.47 -3.40 14.09
C GLU A 14 3.50 -3.92 15.10
N ALA A 15 4.79 -3.66 14.88
CA ALA A 15 5.86 -4.04 15.82
C ALA A 15 5.74 -3.35 17.18
N TYR A 16 5.04 -2.23 17.25
CA TYR A 16 4.83 -1.46 18.48
C TYR A 16 3.49 -1.75 19.16
N ILE A 17 2.60 -2.53 18.54
CA ILE A 17 1.32 -2.92 19.15
C ILE A 17 1.61 -3.88 20.30
N ARG A 18 1.20 -3.52 21.50
CA ARG A 18 1.35 -4.35 22.69
C ARG A 18 0.06 -5.10 22.98
N ARG A 19 0.19 -6.29 23.52
CA ARG A 19 -0.94 -7.09 23.99
C ARG A 19 -0.86 -7.21 25.51
N SER A 20 -1.95 -6.83 26.18
CA SER A 20 -2.09 -7.02 27.63
C SER A 20 -2.25 -8.50 28.00
N SER A 21 -2.10 -8.84 29.28
CA SER A 21 -2.37 -10.19 29.78
C SER A 21 -3.84 -10.60 29.61
N SER A 22 -4.77 -9.65 29.55
CA SER A 22 -6.19 -9.87 29.26
C SER A 22 -6.48 -10.15 27.77
N GLY A 23 -5.48 -9.92 26.89
CA GLY A 23 -5.62 -10.07 25.44
C GLY A 23 -6.07 -8.80 24.70
N GLU A 24 -6.22 -7.69 25.41
CA GLU A 24 -6.53 -6.40 24.81
C GLU A 24 -5.31 -5.82 24.10
N LEU A 25 -5.54 -5.11 22.99
CA LEU A 25 -4.49 -4.42 22.24
C LEU A 25 -4.28 -3.01 22.78
N ASP A 26 -3.03 -2.66 23.05
CA ASP A 26 -2.61 -1.34 23.50
C ASP A 26 -1.92 -0.58 22.36
N PHE A 27 -2.53 0.54 21.99
CA PHE A 27 -2.07 1.45 20.95
C PHE A 27 -1.49 2.75 21.50
N SER A 28 -1.29 2.87 22.81
CA SER A 28 -0.89 4.13 23.47
C SER A 28 0.53 4.58 23.14
N SER A 29 1.40 3.67 22.71
CA SER A 29 2.82 3.92 22.45
C SER A 29 3.26 3.34 21.12
N VAL A 30 2.38 3.42 20.10
CA VAL A 30 2.68 2.92 18.76
C VAL A 30 3.44 3.96 17.96
N ASP A 31 4.34 3.49 17.11
CA ASP A 31 4.95 4.28 16.05
C ASP A 31 4.19 4.06 14.74
N TYR A 32 4.51 4.84 13.74
CA TYR A 32 3.85 4.81 12.44
C TYR A 32 4.87 4.71 11.32
N LYS A 33 4.47 4.08 10.22
CA LYS A 33 5.28 3.92 9.01
C LYS A 33 4.45 4.08 7.73
N ILE A 34 5.10 4.27 6.59
CA ILE A 34 4.43 4.05 5.30
C ILE A 34 4.12 2.55 5.21
N SER A 35 2.89 2.19 4.82
CA SER A 35 2.50 0.81 4.53
C SER A 35 3.56 0.10 3.67
N GLU A 36 3.91 -1.12 4.02
CA GLU A 36 5.00 -1.85 3.36
C GLU A 36 4.74 -2.01 1.85
N TYR A 37 3.52 -2.33 1.47
CA TYR A 37 3.09 -2.42 0.07
C TYR A 37 3.22 -1.08 -0.68
N ASP A 38 2.97 0.02 0.01
CA ASP A 38 3.08 1.36 -0.58
C ASP A 38 4.54 1.81 -0.71
N ARG A 39 5.44 1.29 0.14
CA ARG A 39 6.90 1.47 -0.08
C ARG A 39 7.34 0.84 -1.39
N ASN A 40 6.82 -0.34 -1.74
CA ASN A 40 7.08 -0.97 -3.03
C ASN A 40 6.48 -0.15 -4.18
N ALA A 41 5.30 0.44 -4.01
CA ALA A 41 4.69 1.31 -5.00
C ALA A 41 5.53 2.57 -5.27
N ILE A 42 6.03 3.23 -4.22
CA ILE A 42 6.91 4.39 -4.34
C ILE A 42 8.23 3.99 -5.01
N GLU A 43 8.84 2.88 -4.60
CA GLU A 43 10.09 2.38 -5.18
C GLU A 43 9.94 2.10 -6.67
N GLU A 44 8.83 1.45 -7.08
CA GLU A 44 8.61 1.15 -8.49
C GLU A 44 8.41 2.42 -9.33
N ALA A 45 7.68 3.40 -8.80
CA ALA A 45 7.53 4.70 -9.43
C ALA A 45 8.90 5.39 -9.65
N VAL A 46 9.76 5.35 -8.64
CA VAL A 46 11.10 5.95 -8.73
C VAL A 46 12.00 5.18 -9.69
N ARG A 47 11.95 3.84 -9.70
CA ARG A 47 12.70 3.01 -10.67
C ARG A 47 12.29 3.30 -12.12
N LEU A 48 10.99 3.41 -12.38
CA LEU A 48 10.49 3.79 -13.70
C LEU A 48 10.94 5.19 -14.11
N LYS A 49 10.95 6.15 -13.19
CA LYS A 49 11.51 7.49 -13.42
C LYS A 49 13.00 7.43 -13.73
N GLU A 50 13.78 6.64 -13.00
CA GLU A 50 15.22 6.48 -13.23
C GLU A 50 15.51 5.87 -14.61
N LEU A 51 14.62 4.98 -15.10
CA LEU A 51 14.76 4.31 -16.38
C LEU A 51 14.29 5.16 -17.58
N HIS A 52 13.19 5.87 -17.43
CA HIS A 52 12.52 6.58 -18.54
C HIS A 52 12.62 8.11 -18.44
N GLY A 53 13.21 8.64 -17.38
CA GLY A 53 13.07 10.05 -17.02
C GLY A 53 11.68 10.36 -16.47
N GLY A 54 11.37 11.65 -16.32
CA GLY A 54 10.05 12.08 -15.86
C GLY A 54 9.99 12.49 -14.41
N ASN A 55 8.82 12.40 -13.80
CA ASN A 55 8.54 12.92 -12.48
C ASN A 55 7.70 11.94 -11.65
N VAL A 56 7.98 11.86 -10.35
CA VAL A 56 7.20 11.06 -9.39
C VAL A 56 6.52 11.97 -8.38
N ILE A 57 5.21 11.86 -8.30
CA ILE A 57 4.35 12.60 -7.36
C ILE A 57 3.77 11.59 -6.36
N THR A 58 3.99 11.81 -5.08
CA THR A 58 3.32 11.00 -4.05
C THR A 58 2.06 11.67 -3.55
N VAL A 59 1.02 10.88 -3.28
CA VAL A 59 -0.27 11.37 -2.78
C VAL A 59 -0.71 10.54 -1.58
N THR A 60 -1.14 11.22 -0.52
CA THR A 60 -1.68 10.54 0.68
C THR A 60 -2.83 11.32 1.30
N VAL A 61 -3.75 10.60 1.91
CA VAL A 61 -4.88 11.13 2.70
C VAL A 61 -4.72 10.65 4.13
N GLY A 62 -4.87 11.53 5.10
CA GLY A 62 -4.77 11.14 6.50
C GLY A 62 -4.84 12.27 7.51
N VAL A 63 -4.58 11.93 8.74
CA VAL A 63 -4.50 12.89 9.84
C VAL A 63 -3.23 13.76 9.73
N PRO A 64 -3.18 14.94 10.38
CA PRO A 64 -2.04 15.86 10.28
C PRO A 64 -0.67 15.22 10.59
N GLU A 65 -0.63 14.24 11.49
CA GLU A 65 0.58 13.51 11.88
C GLU A 65 1.22 12.72 10.72
N ALA A 66 0.44 12.36 9.68
CA ALA A 66 0.93 11.69 8.47
C ALA A 66 1.91 12.55 7.65
N THR A 67 2.12 13.82 8.02
CA THR A 67 3.19 14.66 7.45
C THR A 67 4.58 14.04 7.60
N LYS A 68 4.79 13.16 8.59
CA LYS A 68 6.03 12.37 8.74
C LYS A 68 6.19 11.39 7.58
N GLY A 69 5.10 10.73 7.17
CA GLY A 69 5.06 9.85 6.00
C GLY A 69 5.33 10.57 4.68
N VAL A 70 4.85 11.81 4.56
CA VAL A 70 5.16 12.66 3.39
C VAL A 70 6.66 12.90 3.26
N LYS A 71 7.35 13.22 4.36
CA LYS A 71 8.80 13.41 4.37
C LYS A 71 9.55 12.11 4.05
N ASP A 72 9.07 10.97 4.59
CA ASP A 72 9.64 9.65 4.27
C ASP A 72 9.46 9.33 2.78
N ALA A 73 8.28 9.52 2.18
CA ALA A 73 8.04 9.32 0.76
C ALA A 73 8.95 10.18 -0.13
N LEU A 74 9.11 11.46 0.21
CA LEU A 74 10.01 12.37 -0.50
C LEU A 74 11.48 11.96 -0.39
N SER A 75 11.90 11.39 0.75
CA SER A 75 13.27 10.90 0.94
C SER A 75 13.58 9.66 0.11
N ARG A 76 12.53 8.88 -0.26
CA ARG A 76 12.66 7.68 -1.11
C ARG A 76 12.80 7.97 -2.59
N GLY A 77 12.77 9.23 -3.01
CA GLY A 77 13.08 9.63 -4.39
C GLY A 77 11.94 10.29 -5.15
N SER A 78 10.73 10.41 -4.58
CA SER A 78 9.65 11.20 -5.18
C SER A 78 10.04 12.69 -5.25
N ASP A 79 9.51 13.40 -6.25
CA ASP A 79 9.90 14.79 -6.56
C ASP A 79 9.00 15.80 -5.88
N GLN A 80 7.73 15.44 -5.68
CA GLN A 80 6.69 16.27 -5.08
C GLN A 80 5.70 15.41 -4.29
N ALA A 81 5.02 16.02 -3.33
CA ALA A 81 3.96 15.35 -2.58
C ALA A 81 2.69 16.20 -2.49
N TYR A 82 1.54 15.52 -2.57
CA TYR A 82 0.23 16.07 -2.20
C TYR A 82 -0.23 15.38 -0.92
N PHE A 83 -0.54 16.17 0.08
CA PHE A 83 -1.02 15.69 1.36
C PHE A 83 -2.40 16.25 1.65
N ILE A 84 -3.40 15.37 1.68
CA ILE A 84 -4.77 15.72 2.01
C ILE A 84 -4.97 15.45 3.49
N ALA A 85 -5.10 16.52 4.29
CA ALA A 85 -4.97 16.46 5.74
C ALA A 85 -6.22 17.00 6.46
N ASP A 86 -6.78 16.17 7.33
CA ASP A 86 -7.80 16.59 8.29
C ASP A 86 -7.82 15.66 9.51
N ALA A 87 -8.10 16.19 10.68
CA ALA A 87 -8.19 15.38 11.91
C ALA A 87 -9.31 14.32 11.85
N SER A 88 -10.35 14.53 11.04
CA SER A 88 -11.43 13.55 10.83
C SER A 88 -11.07 12.39 9.91
N PHE A 89 -9.88 12.39 9.30
CA PHE A 89 -9.47 11.38 8.32
C PHE A 89 -8.82 10.12 8.94
N GLY A 90 -8.86 9.98 10.25
CA GLY A 90 -8.28 8.82 10.95
C GLY A 90 -8.98 7.48 10.65
N ASN A 91 -10.27 7.51 10.30
CA ASN A 91 -11.10 6.31 10.11
C ASN A 91 -11.88 6.35 8.78
N LEU A 92 -11.26 6.84 7.71
CA LEU A 92 -11.89 6.85 6.40
C LEU A 92 -12.09 5.41 5.88
N GLU A 93 -13.27 5.16 5.33
CA GLU A 93 -13.54 3.97 4.54
C GLU A 93 -12.76 4.01 3.21
N SER A 94 -12.45 2.83 2.65
CA SER A 94 -11.74 2.73 1.37
C SER A 94 -12.44 3.46 0.22
N SER A 95 -13.77 3.50 0.23
CA SER A 95 -14.60 4.24 -0.74
C SER A 95 -14.38 5.75 -0.63
N GLN A 96 -14.36 6.28 0.60
CA GLN A 96 -14.13 7.70 0.87
C GLN A 96 -12.69 8.10 0.49
N THR A 97 -11.71 7.27 0.87
CA THR A 97 -10.30 7.49 0.52
C THR A 97 -10.11 7.54 -0.99
N ALA A 98 -10.70 6.59 -1.74
CA ALA A 98 -10.59 6.55 -3.19
C ALA A 98 -11.24 7.78 -3.86
N ALA A 99 -12.39 8.23 -3.37
CA ALA A 99 -13.07 9.42 -3.89
C ALA A 99 -12.22 10.69 -3.66
N ILE A 100 -11.66 10.87 -2.47
CA ILE A 100 -10.78 12.01 -2.15
C ILE A 100 -9.53 12.00 -3.03
N LEU A 101 -8.87 10.84 -3.17
CA LEU A 101 -7.69 10.70 -4.03
C LEU A 101 -8.04 11.04 -5.49
N ALA A 102 -9.16 10.54 -6.00
CA ALA A 102 -9.61 10.80 -7.37
C ALA A 102 -9.89 12.28 -7.61
N GLU A 103 -10.56 12.96 -6.68
CA GLU A 103 -10.81 14.39 -6.78
C GLU A 103 -9.52 15.20 -6.85
N VAL A 104 -8.56 14.91 -5.96
CA VAL A 104 -7.30 15.63 -5.91
C VAL A 104 -6.44 15.33 -7.15
N ILE A 105 -6.35 14.08 -7.58
CA ILE A 105 -5.60 13.72 -8.78
C ILE A 105 -6.20 14.42 -10.00
N ARG A 106 -7.51 14.40 -10.16
CA ARG A 106 -8.21 15.03 -11.28
C ARG A 106 -8.09 16.57 -11.30
N SER A 107 -8.16 17.19 -10.12
CA SER A 107 -8.20 18.66 -10.01
C SER A 107 -6.84 19.33 -9.88
N ARG A 108 -5.83 18.64 -9.33
CA ARG A 108 -4.52 19.23 -8.99
C ARG A 108 -3.35 18.62 -9.75
N ILE A 109 -3.49 17.41 -10.29
CA ILE A 109 -2.45 16.75 -11.09
C ILE A 109 -2.93 16.69 -12.53
N VAL A 110 -2.63 17.75 -13.29
CA VAL A 110 -3.23 18.03 -14.62
C VAL A 110 -2.97 16.92 -15.66
N SER A 111 -1.84 16.23 -15.56
CA SER A 111 -1.56 15.08 -16.42
C SER A 111 -0.72 14.04 -15.65
N TYR A 112 -1.08 12.79 -15.84
CA TYR A 112 -0.34 11.64 -15.33
C TYR A 112 -0.44 10.50 -16.35
N ASP A 113 0.58 9.65 -16.38
CA ASP A 113 0.61 8.49 -17.27
C ASP A 113 0.32 7.20 -16.48
N LEU A 114 0.77 7.12 -15.22
CA LEU A 114 0.65 5.92 -14.41
C LEU A 114 0.34 6.28 -12.97
N ILE A 115 -0.60 5.54 -12.36
CA ILE A 115 -0.82 5.56 -10.92
C ILE A 115 -0.41 4.21 -10.36
N ILE A 116 0.39 4.22 -9.29
CA ILE A 116 0.84 3.01 -8.60
C ILE A 116 0.36 3.06 -7.15
N CYS A 117 -0.35 2.02 -6.72
CA CYS A 117 -0.76 1.79 -5.34
C CYS A 117 -0.16 0.47 -4.84
N GLY A 118 0.04 0.31 -3.55
CA GLY A 118 0.18 -1.02 -2.97
C GLY A 118 -1.11 -1.83 -3.19
N GLU A 119 -1.03 -3.14 -3.23
CA GLU A 119 -2.21 -4.00 -3.36
C GLU A 119 -3.20 -3.85 -2.20
N GLY A 120 -2.68 -3.54 -1.03
CA GLY A 120 -3.43 -3.30 0.19
C GLY A 120 -2.60 -2.49 1.17
N SER A 121 -3.13 -2.17 2.33
CA SER A 121 -2.37 -1.53 3.41
C SER A 121 -2.00 -2.55 4.49
N SER A 122 -0.83 -2.39 5.11
CA SER A 122 -0.34 -3.35 6.12
C SER A 122 -1.16 -3.36 7.42
N ASP A 123 -2.09 -2.43 7.59
CA ASP A 123 -3.02 -2.39 8.73
C ASP A 123 -4.34 -3.15 8.47
N LEU A 124 -5.09 -2.81 7.43
CA LEU A 124 -6.44 -3.36 7.17
C LEU A 124 -6.46 -4.36 6.02
N TYR A 125 -5.51 -4.28 5.11
CA TYR A 125 -5.40 -5.13 3.91
C TYR A 125 -6.71 -5.27 3.11
N ALA A 126 -7.44 -4.17 2.96
CA ALA A 126 -8.76 -4.19 2.32
C ALA A 126 -8.72 -4.41 0.80
N GLN A 127 -7.61 -4.13 0.14
CA GLN A 127 -7.38 -4.31 -1.31
C GLN A 127 -8.38 -3.59 -2.22
N GLN A 128 -8.92 -2.46 -1.77
CA GLN A 128 -10.03 -1.78 -2.47
C GLN A 128 -9.67 -0.43 -3.05
N VAL A 129 -8.75 0.32 -2.42
CA VAL A 129 -8.52 1.73 -2.77
C VAL A 129 -8.04 1.86 -4.22
N GLY A 130 -7.08 1.05 -4.66
CA GLY A 130 -6.55 1.13 -6.02
C GLY A 130 -7.62 0.91 -7.09
N ALA A 131 -8.40 -0.17 -6.99
CA ALA A 131 -9.46 -0.48 -7.96
C ALA A 131 -10.57 0.58 -7.97
N ARG A 132 -11.00 1.06 -6.79
CA ARG A 132 -12.00 2.13 -6.67
C ARG A 132 -11.49 3.46 -7.23
N LEU A 133 -10.21 3.77 -7.02
CA LEU A 133 -9.56 4.97 -7.56
C LEU A 133 -9.54 4.93 -9.09
N ALA A 134 -9.18 3.79 -9.68
CA ALA A 134 -9.18 3.62 -11.13
C ALA A 134 -10.58 3.80 -11.72
N GLU A 135 -11.61 3.24 -11.08
CA GLU A 135 -13.01 3.41 -11.48
C GLU A 135 -13.44 4.88 -11.41
N HIS A 136 -13.12 5.58 -10.31
CA HIS A 136 -13.42 7.01 -10.22
C HIS A 136 -12.71 7.84 -11.30
N LEU A 137 -11.50 7.47 -11.70
CA LEU A 137 -10.74 8.17 -12.73
C LEU A 137 -11.05 7.69 -14.15
N GLU A 138 -11.87 6.65 -14.30
CA GLU A 138 -12.26 6.03 -15.58
C GLU A 138 -11.05 5.56 -16.40
N ILE A 139 -10.05 4.95 -15.70
CA ILE A 139 -8.83 4.42 -16.32
C ILE A 139 -8.69 2.91 -16.08
N PRO A 140 -7.99 2.19 -16.97
CA PRO A 140 -7.70 0.77 -16.77
C PRO A 140 -6.97 0.50 -15.46
N CYS A 141 -7.31 -0.64 -14.81
CA CYS A 141 -6.68 -1.12 -13.60
C CYS A 141 -6.11 -2.52 -13.78
N ILE A 142 -4.82 -2.72 -13.43
CA ILE A 142 -4.20 -4.04 -13.37
C ILE A 142 -3.78 -4.28 -11.92
N SER A 143 -4.39 -5.28 -11.27
CA SER A 143 -4.11 -5.61 -9.87
C SER A 143 -3.11 -6.77 -9.73
N PHE A 144 -2.45 -6.86 -8.56
CA PHE A 144 -1.52 -7.92 -8.17
C PHE A 144 -0.28 -8.02 -9.06
N VAL A 145 0.28 -6.85 -9.42
CA VAL A 145 1.42 -6.76 -10.33
C VAL A 145 2.72 -7.06 -9.58
N GLN A 146 3.49 -8.01 -10.11
CA GLN A 146 4.81 -8.39 -9.61
C GLN A 146 5.96 -7.96 -10.54
N LYS A 147 5.66 -7.51 -11.76
CA LYS A 147 6.64 -6.97 -12.69
C LYS A 147 5.96 -6.00 -13.65
N LEU A 148 6.66 -4.94 -14.01
CA LEU A 148 6.10 -3.82 -14.74
C LEU A 148 7.13 -3.26 -15.72
N SER A 149 6.71 -2.95 -16.94
CA SER A 149 7.48 -2.18 -17.92
C SER A 149 6.59 -1.23 -18.72
N MET A 150 7.19 -0.17 -19.23
CA MET A 150 6.52 0.81 -20.10
C MET A 150 7.21 0.78 -21.47
N GLU A 151 6.47 0.42 -22.51
CA GLU A 151 6.99 0.28 -23.86
C GLU A 151 6.01 0.87 -24.88
N SER A 152 6.50 1.74 -25.76
CA SER A 152 5.72 2.31 -26.87
C SER A 152 4.36 2.89 -26.47
N GLY A 153 4.29 3.59 -25.31
CA GLY A 153 3.08 4.19 -24.81
C GLY A 153 2.07 3.24 -24.19
N ARG A 154 2.48 1.98 -23.95
CA ARG A 154 1.68 0.96 -23.26
C ARG A 154 2.36 0.53 -21.98
N LEU A 155 1.56 0.14 -21.02
CA LEU A 155 1.98 -0.55 -19.82
C LEU A 155 1.91 -2.05 -20.06
N ILE A 156 2.99 -2.77 -19.76
CA ILE A 156 3.05 -4.24 -19.75
C ILE A 156 3.26 -4.67 -18.31
N ALA A 157 2.37 -5.50 -17.80
CA ALA A 157 2.39 -5.98 -16.44
C ALA A 157 2.31 -7.49 -16.36
N GLU A 158 3.16 -8.08 -15.53
CA GLU A 158 3.07 -9.45 -15.08
C GLU A 158 2.36 -9.48 -13.73
N ARG A 159 1.18 -10.12 -13.68
CA ARG A 159 0.34 -10.20 -12.48
C ARG A 159 0.20 -11.62 -11.98
N LYS A 160 0.14 -11.77 -10.67
CA LYS A 160 -0.03 -13.06 -10.02
C LYS A 160 -1.52 -13.36 -9.83
N VAL A 161 -2.00 -14.40 -10.50
CA VAL A 161 -3.37 -14.90 -10.35
C VAL A 161 -3.27 -16.39 -10.13
N GLU A 162 -3.32 -16.83 -8.88
CA GLU A 162 -3.11 -18.23 -8.55
C GLU A 162 -4.10 -19.16 -9.29
N PRO A 163 -3.63 -20.24 -9.89
CA PRO A 163 -2.26 -20.75 -9.91
C PRO A 163 -1.39 -20.22 -11.08
N TYR A 164 -1.81 -19.17 -11.76
CA TYR A 164 -1.17 -18.68 -12.99
C TYR A 164 -0.50 -17.33 -12.76
N THR A 165 0.43 -17.02 -13.66
CA THR A 165 0.93 -15.67 -13.90
C THR A 165 0.39 -15.20 -15.24
N GLU A 166 -0.24 -14.02 -15.26
CA GLU A 166 -0.71 -13.40 -16.50
C GLU A 166 0.22 -12.27 -16.92
N ILE A 167 0.49 -12.19 -18.24
CA ILE A 167 1.10 -11.02 -18.84
C ILE A 167 0.01 -10.25 -19.56
N THR A 168 -0.22 -9.02 -19.12
CA THR A 168 -1.28 -8.18 -19.66
C THR A 168 -0.72 -6.82 -20.09
N ALA A 169 -1.33 -6.19 -21.07
CA ALA A 169 -0.90 -4.90 -21.58
C ALA A 169 -2.10 -3.96 -21.72
N THR A 170 -1.92 -2.71 -21.30
CA THR A 170 -2.96 -1.68 -21.40
C THR A 170 -2.38 -0.37 -21.93
N PRO A 171 -3.19 0.49 -22.60
CA PRO A 171 -2.79 1.84 -22.89
C PRO A 171 -2.63 2.67 -21.61
N LEU A 172 -1.86 3.75 -21.69
CA LEU A 172 -1.79 4.78 -20.67
C LEU A 172 -2.83 5.89 -20.95
N PRO A 173 -3.36 6.59 -19.93
CA PRO A 173 -3.04 6.40 -18.50
C PRO A 173 -3.69 5.14 -17.91
N ALA A 174 -3.03 4.55 -16.91
CA ALA A 174 -3.48 3.35 -16.22
C ALA A 174 -3.17 3.40 -14.73
N LEU A 175 -3.83 2.54 -13.96
CA LEU A 175 -3.49 2.31 -12.55
C LEU A 175 -3.05 0.84 -12.35
N VAL A 176 -2.03 0.64 -11.51
CA VAL A 176 -1.65 -0.69 -11.06
C VAL A 176 -1.65 -0.79 -9.55
N THR A 177 -1.98 -1.99 -9.03
CA THR A 177 -1.69 -2.34 -7.64
C THR A 177 -0.57 -3.36 -7.59
N VAL A 178 0.47 -3.07 -6.80
CA VAL A 178 1.71 -3.86 -6.82
C VAL A 178 1.85 -4.75 -5.60
N LEU A 179 2.39 -5.95 -5.83
CA LEU A 179 2.77 -6.93 -4.82
C LEU A 179 4.15 -6.58 -4.22
N PRO A 180 4.46 -7.05 -3.00
CA PRO A 180 5.78 -6.84 -2.40
C PRO A 180 6.94 -7.43 -3.21
N GLU A 181 6.66 -8.47 -3.99
CA GLU A 181 7.66 -9.17 -4.81
C GLU A 181 8.18 -8.33 -5.99
N ILE A 182 7.53 -7.21 -6.32
CA ILE A 182 7.91 -6.37 -7.48
C ILE A 182 9.31 -5.77 -7.35
N ASN A 183 9.72 -5.40 -6.14
CA ASN A 183 11.03 -4.81 -5.87
C ASN A 183 11.41 -4.89 -4.37
N SER A 184 12.64 -4.46 -4.07
CA SER A 184 13.09 -4.20 -2.69
C SER A 184 13.19 -2.69 -2.49
N PRO A 185 12.33 -2.08 -1.66
CA PRO A 185 12.33 -0.64 -1.46
C PRO A 185 13.65 -0.12 -0.90
N ARG A 186 14.14 0.97 -1.47
CA ARG A 186 15.36 1.64 -0.98
C ARG A 186 15.19 2.18 0.44
N ILE A 187 16.27 2.16 1.20
CA ILE A 187 16.35 2.80 2.51
C ILE A 187 17.00 4.18 2.31
N PRO A 188 16.28 5.29 2.64
CA PRO A 188 16.82 6.63 2.49
C PRO A 188 18.06 6.85 3.35
N GLY A 189 19.10 7.47 2.77
CA GLY A 189 20.24 7.94 3.52
C GLY A 189 20.00 9.29 4.20
N VAL A 190 20.95 9.73 5.03
CA VAL A 190 20.86 11.04 5.72
C VAL A 190 20.75 12.19 4.72
N LYS A 191 21.50 12.15 3.60
CA LYS A 191 21.42 13.16 2.54
C LYS A 191 20.05 13.22 1.90
N ASP A 192 19.41 12.08 1.66
CA ASP A 192 18.09 11.99 1.05
C ASP A 192 17.02 12.60 1.97
N THR A 193 17.09 12.30 3.26
CA THR A 193 16.21 12.85 4.29
C THR A 193 16.36 14.39 4.41
N LEU A 194 17.57 14.91 4.37
CA LEU A 194 17.81 16.35 4.38
C LEU A 194 17.29 17.03 3.11
N THR A 195 17.46 16.41 1.97
CA THR A 195 16.99 16.93 0.68
C THR A 195 15.47 16.88 0.58
N ALA A 196 14.82 15.89 1.15
CA ALA A 196 13.37 15.74 1.16
C ALA A 196 12.64 16.96 1.73
N SER A 197 13.21 17.61 2.75
CA SER A 197 12.62 18.80 3.37
C SER A 197 12.54 20.03 2.45
N LYS A 198 13.27 20.01 1.33
CA LYS A 198 13.30 21.10 0.32
C LYS A 198 12.39 20.82 -0.87
N LYS A 199 11.85 19.59 -0.97
CA LYS A 199 10.98 19.21 -2.09
C LYS A 199 9.59 19.78 -1.93
N PRO A 200 8.90 20.15 -3.03
CA PRO A 200 7.55 20.71 -2.97
C PRO A 200 6.56 19.78 -2.29
N THR A 201 5.80 20.34 -1.36
CA THR A 201 4.67 19.66 -0.72
C THR A 201 3.46 20.58 -0.77
N VAL A 202 2.37 20.09 -1.32
CA VAL A 202 1.07 20.77 -1.36
C VAL A 202 0.17 20.11 -0.32
N THR A 203 -0.24 20.88 0.70
CA THR A 203 -1.22 20.42 1.68
C THR A 203 -2.60 20.93 1.30
N ILE A 204 -3.56 20.02 1.21
CA ILE A 204 -4.96 20.29 0.88
C ILE A 204 -5.80 19.98 2.11
N LYS A 205 -6.63 20.93 2.52
CA LYS A 205 -7.52 20.77 3.66
C LYS A 205 -8.88 20.20 3.23
N LYS A 206 -9.61 19.65 4.17
CA LYS A 206 -10.94 19.07 3.95
C LYS A 206 -11.94 20.09 3.34
N ASP A 207 -11.86 21.34 3.76
CA ASP A 207 -12.73 22.42 3.27
C ASP A 207 -12.46 22.84 1.83
N GLU A 208 -11.34 22.40 1.25
CA GLU A 208 -11.00 22.58 -0.17
C GLU A 208 -11.55 21.45 -1.06
N LEU A 209 -12.16 20.42 -0.47
CA LEU A 209 -12.70 19.25 -1.15
C LEU A 209 -14.23 19.36 -1.32
N SER A 210 -14.74 18.64 -2.30
CA SER A 210 -16.18 18.38 -2.41
C SER A 210 -16.70 17.60 -1.19
N PRO A 211 -18.00 17.68 -0.87
CA PRO A 211 -18.56 16.91 0.24
C PRO A 211 -18.23 15.43 0.12
N ILE A 212 -17.60 14.89 1.17
CA ILE A 212 -17.24 13.48 1.23
C ILE A 212 -18.49 12.69 1.56
N GLY A 213 -18.77 11.65 0.76
CA GLY A 213 -19.92 10.76 1.00
C GLY A 213 -19.86 10.09 2.38
N GLU A 214 -21.00 9.69 2.90
CA GLU A 214 -21.08 8.99 4.19
C GLU A 214 -20.42 7.61 4.12
N ALA A 215 -19.76 7.22 5.22
CA ALA A 215 -19.23 5.88 5.37
C ALA A 215 -20.39 4.88 5.45
N ARG A 216 -20.29 3.77 4.71
CA ARG A 216 -21.29 2.69 4.71
C ARG A 216 -20.92 1.56 5.66
N LEU A 217 -19.68 1.53 6.10
CA LEU A 217 -19.13 0.54 7.04
C LEU A 217 -18.58 1.25 8.27
N GLN A 218 -18.76 0.64 9.41
CA GLN A 218 -18.20 1.11 10.68
C GLN A 218 -17.41 -0.01 11.34
N THR A 219 -16.15 0.25 11.69
CA THR A 219 -15.38 -0.67 12.52
C THR A 219 -15.91 -0.64 13.94
N THR A 220 -16.49 -1.76 14.40
CA THR A 220 -17.09 -1.87 15.74
C THR A 220 -16.10 -2.32 16.81
N GLY A 221 -14.93 -2.83 16.41
CA GLY A 221 -13.89 -3.23 17.34
C GLY A 221 -12.70 -3.88 16.64
N ILE A 222 -11.56 -3.87 17.31
CA ILE A 222 -10.33 -4.54 16.90
C ILE A 222 -9.89 -5.43 18.06
N SER A 223 -9.67 -6.72 17.80
CA SER A 223 -9.23 -7.68 18.81
C SER A 223 -8.07 -8.52 18.28
N ALA A 224 -7.21 -8.96 19.21
CA ALA A 224 -6.14 -9.89 18.87
C ALA A 224 -6.72 -11.24 18.47
N SER A 225 -6.26 -11.79 17.35
CA SER A 225 -6.58 -13.17 16.98
C SER A 225 -6.02 -14.14 18.06
N ARG A 226 -6.87 -15.02 18.57
CA ARG A 226 -6.44 -16.15 19.39
C ARG A 226 -6.06 -17.29 18.46
N VAL A 227 -4.76 -17.49 18.30
CA VAL A 227 -4.24 -18.68 17.63
C VAL A 227 -3.69 -19.61 18.70
N ASP A 228 -4.47 -20.61 19.10
CA ASP A 228 -3.97 -21.68 19.95
C ASP A 228 -3.09 -22.60 19.09
N ARG A 229 -1.78 -22.36 19.15
CA ARG A 229 -0.81 -23.21 18.45
C ARG A 229 -0.63 -24.50 19.23
N THR A 230 -1.12 -25.60 18.70
CA THR A 230 -0.74 -26.94 19.16
C THR A 230 0.63 -27.29 18.55
N CYS A 231 1.66 -27.38 19.39
CA CYS A 231 2.98 -27.81 18.95
C CYS A 231 3.15 -29.31 19.33
N GLU A 232 3.09 -30.18 18.33
CA GLU A 232 3.47 -31.58 18.48
C GLU A 232 4.93 -31.76 18.03
N LYS A 233 5.76 -32.33 18.88
CA LYS A 233 7.16 -32.63 18.54
C LYS A 233 7.31 -34.10 18.24
N PHE A 234 8.03 -34.42 17.18
CA PHE A 234 8.32 -35.79 16.75
C PHE A 234 9.83 -36.00 16.72
N GLY A 235 10.29 -37.20 17.07
CA GLY A 235 11.68 -37.61 16.92
C GLY A 235 12.02 -38.00 15.48
N THR A 236 13.27 -38.44 15.29
CA THR A 236 13.81 -38.86 13.96
C THR A 236 13.68 -40.37 13.71
N GLU A 237 13.23 -41.12 14.70
CA GLU A 237 13.05 -42.58 14.59
C GLU A 237 11.88 -42.92 13.64
N ALA A 238 11.96 -44.05 12.93
CA ALA A 238 10.97 -44.46 11.94
C ALA A 238 9.52 -44.47 12.47
N ALA A 239 9.33 -44.89 13.73
CA ALA A 239 8.02 -44.90 14.39
C ALA A 239 7.48 -43.46 14.60
N GLU A 240 8.34 -42.52 14.94
CA GLU A 240 7.98 -41.12 15.15
C GLU A 240 7.66 -40.42 13.80
N LEU A 241 8.38 -40.76 12.73
CA LEU A 241 8.07 -40.28 11.37
C LEU A 241 6.69 -40.81 10.91
N THR A 242 6.35 -42.05 11.20
CA THR A 242 5.01 -42.60 10.94
C THR A 242 3.94 -41.83 11.70
N ARG A 243 4.13 -41.58 12.99
CA ARG A 243 3.22 -40.75 13.80
C ARG A 243 3.07 -39.33 13.24
N PHE A 244 4.14 -38.73 12.77
CA PHE A 244 4.10 -37.39 12.14
C PHE A 244 3.19 -37.39 10.91
N VAL A 245 3.38 -38.37 10.00
CA VAL A 245 2.53 -38.50 8.79
C VAL A 245 1.07 -38.74 9.18
N GLU A 246 0.79 -39.59 10.14
CA GLU A 246 -0.57 -39.84 10.63
C GLU A 246 -1.20 -38.58 11.25
N SER A 247 -0.43 -37.81 12.03
CA SER A 247 -0.90 -36.53 12.58
C SER A 247 -1.24 -35.54 11.50
N LEU A 248 -0.42 -35.43 10.43
CA LEU A 248 -0.71 -34.55 9.26
C LEU A 248 -1.99 -34.99 8.53
N ARG A 249 -2.18 -36.32 8.32
CA ARG A 249 -3.42 -36.84 7.71
C ARG A 249 -4.64 -36.55 8.56
N LYS A 250 -4.56 -36.79 9.87
CA LYS A 250 -5.65 -36.54 10.82
C LYS A 250 -6.05 -35.04 10.85
N LYS A 251 -5.10 -34.14 10.65
CA LYS A 251 -5.33 -32.68 10.58
C LYS A 251 -5.70 -32.19 9.18
N GLY A 252 -5.79 -33.08 8.19
CA GLY A 252 -6.14 -32.74 6.79
C GLY A 252 -5.07 -31.93 6.04
N ALA A 253 -3.83 -31.91 6.56
CA ALA A 253 -2.72 -31.20 5.96
C ALA A 253 -2.13 -31.94 4.73
N ILE A 254 -2.30 -33.26 4.67
CA ILE A 254 -1.96 -34.14 3.55
C ILE A 254 -3.08 -35.16 3.33
N ARG A 255 -3.22 -35.62 2.07
CA ARG A 255 -4.14 -36.70 1.65
C ARG A 255 -3.51 -38.06 1.75
#